data_37cc3776eecadbe39ef76e74deb9b6e4
#
_entry.id   37cc3776eecadbe39ef76e74deb9b6e4
#
_cell.length_a   1.000
_cell.length_b   1.000
_cell.length_c   1.000
_cell.angle_alpha   90.00
_cell.angle_beta   90.00
_cell.angle_gamma   90.00
#
_symmetry.space_group_name_H-M   'P 1'
#
loop_
_entity.id
_entity.type
_entity.pdbx_description
1 polymer ?
#
loop_
_entity_poly.entity_id
_entity_poly.type
_entity_poly.pdbx_seq_one_letter_code
_entity_poly.pdbx_strand_id
1 'polypeptide(L)'
;MLVPLGFAVLAFALPQNRWRPWVLPAGALAHLATVLVAVFGSNPPAPAGAWLVLDPLAKLALLVIALLFTVCALYAPAYLGDRGDRPNRRFCGGLLLQVAMLSLVATTHHLGLLWVALEATTLTSAPLLYFNQTPKALEAAWKYLLIGSVGIALALLGSFFLAYSALAAGFPSALQFDELMTEAPQLSKPWLHAAFVTLVVGYGTKMGIAPMHTWKPDAYGEAPGILGAMLAGGVTTGAFVAILRLLSITNAAGESDFTRPILVFLGLLSMAFAAVFMVRQKDIKRMLAYSSVEHMGILVLGAGLGGLALFGALFHLLNNALTKGVMFLSVGNIHRAYGSKHTDVVRGALGRVPVSAGLFLTGFLAITGSPPFGPFVSEFTIARAAFADGSFTIAGLYLALLMAVFLGMGSTVLAVVQGDAPPPTAAAKHDCDRPALVLPIALSLSLVLLLGVFLPAPLRELLEQAAAHVGGRR
;
A
#
# COMPACT_ATOMS: atom_id res chain seq x y z
N MET A 1 12.54 10.40 -7.24
CA MET A 1 13.15 9.21 -7.83
C MET A 1 14.70 9.19 -7.71
N LEU A 2 15.43 10.20 -8.18
CA LEU A 2 16.91 10.21 -8.20
C LEU A 2 17.54 10.11 -6.81
N VAL A 3 16.94 10.74 -5.79
CA VAL A 3 17.48 10.72 -4.42
C VAL A 3 17.55 9.29 -3.87
N PRO A 4 16.45 8.51 -3.75
CA PRO A 4 16.55 7.13 -3.25
C PRO A 4 17.40 6.24 -4.16
N LEU A 5 17.48 6.49 -5.47
CA LEU A 5 18.36 5.76 -6.37
C LEU A 5 19.84 6.01 -6.03
N GLY A 6 20.25 7.26 -5.81
CA GLY A 6 21.63 7.61 -5.41
C GLY A 6 22.01 6.97 -4.06
N PHE A 7 21.10 6.99 -3.08
CA PHE A 7 21.31 6.30 -1.80
C PHE A 7 21.31 4.77 -1.94
N ALA A 8 20.57 4.19 -2.90
CA ALA A 8 20.67 2.76 -3.21
C ALA A 8 22.06 2.38 -3.72
N VAL A 9 22.62 3.15 -4.65
CA VAL A 9 23.99 2.96 -5.14
C VAL A 9 24.98 3.03 -3.97
N LEU A 10 24.85 4.06 -3.10
CA LEU A 10 25.67 4.18 -1.90
C LEU A 10 25.56 2.96 -0.98
N ALA A 11 24.34 2.46 -0.74
CA ALA A 11 24.12 1.27 0.09
C ALA A 11 24.75 0.00 -0.52
N PHE A 12 24.75 -0.14 -1.84
CA PHE A 12 25.45 -1.23 -2.51
C PHE A 12 26.98 -1.06 -2.51
N ALA A 13 27.50 0.17 -2.55
CA ALA A 13 28.93 0.45 -2.56
C ALA A 13 29.58 0.28 -1.18
N LEU A 14 28.87 0.59 -0.09
CA LEU A 14 29.42 0.49 1.26
C LEU A 14 29.71 -0.97 1.64
N PRO A 15 30.97 -1.31 2.03
CA PRO A 15 31.35 -2.69 2.35
C PRO A 15 30.88 -3.16 3.72
N GLN A 16 30.73 -2.25 4.68
CA GLN A 16 30.52 -2.55 6.10
C GLN A 16 29.03 -2.69 6.45
N ASN A 17 28.64 -3.87 6.98
CA ASN A 17 27.28 -4.14 7.47
C ASN A 17 26.85 -3.20 8.62
N ARG A 18 27.77 -2.68 9.42
CA ARG A 18 27.49 -1.81 10.57
C ARG A 18 26.97 -0.43 10.17
N TRP A 19 27.53 0.18 9.14
CA TRP A 19 27.20 1.55 8.73
C TRP A 19 26.10 1.62 7.68
N ARG A 20 25.98 0.58 6.87
CA ARG A 20 25.00 0.52 5.78
C ARG A 20 23.55 0.75 6.20
N PRO A 21 23.04 0.23 7.35
CA PRO A 21 21.66 0.51 7.80
C PRO A 21 21.36 1.99 7.99
N TRP A 22 22.36 2.82 8.29
CA TRP A 22 22.19 4.27 8.47
C TRP A 22 21.98 5.04 7.17
N VAL A 23 22.30 4.43 6.03
CA VAL A 23 21.98 4.98 4.71
C VAL A 23 20.47 5.05 4.48
N LEU A 24 19.69 4.13 5.10
CA LEU A 24 18.23 4.12 4.99
C LEU A 24 17.59 5.39 5.56
N PRO A 25 17.77 5.76 6.85
CA PRO A 25 17.20 6.98 7.39
C PRO A 25 17.73 8.25 6.70
N ALA A 26 19.01 8.30 6.33
CA ALA A 26 19.57 9.44 5.60
C ALA A 26 18.89 9.61 4.22
N GLY A 27 18.75 8.51 3.46
CA GLY A 27 18.06 8.51 2.16
C GLY A 27 16.57 8.80 2.29
N ALA A 28 15.92 8.29 3.34
CA ALA A 28 14.49 8.54 3.58
C ALA A 28 14.20 10.00 3.92
N LEU A 29 14.99 10.61 4.81
CA LEU A 29 14.84 12.03 5.17
C LEU A 29 15.13 12.95 3.99
N ALA A 30 16.19 12.67 3.20
CA ALA A 30 16.47 13.41 1.98
C ALA A 30 15.36 13.27 0.94
N HIS A 31 14.79 12.06 0.79
CA HIS A 31 13.65 11.82 -0.09
C HIS A 31 12.39 12.54 0.41
N LEU A 32 12.07 12.44 1.70
CA LEU A 32 10.92 13.14 2.29
C LEU A 32 11.04 14.65 2.12
N ALA A 33 12.22 15.24 2.36
CA ALA A 33 12.43 16.66 2.15
C ALA A 33 12.16 17.07 0.69
N THR A 34 12.70 16.32 -0.29
CA THR A 34 12.42 16.58 -1.72
C THR A 34 10.95 16.42 -2.08
N VAL A 35 10.26 15.44 -1.49
CA VAL A 35 8.82 15.22 -1.72
C VAL A 35 8.00 16.35 -1.12
N LEU A 36 8.31 16.81 0.11
CA LEU A 36 7.60 17.93 0.73
C LEU A 36 7.74 19.22 -0.09
N VAL A 37 8.94 19.51 -0.61
CA VAL A 37 9.16 20.64 -1.53
C VAL A 37 8.37 20.46 -2.82
N ALA A 38 8.32 19.26 -3.41
CA ALA A 38 7.58 18.98 -4.63
C ALA A 38 6.05 19.03 -4.44
N VAL A 39 5.55 18.64 -3.27
CA VAL A 39 4.11 18.61 -2.97
C VAL A 39 3.58 20.00 -2.65
N PHE A 40 4.25 20.75 -1.77
CA PHE A 40 3.79 22.02 -1.23
C PHE A 40 4.45 23.26 -1.82
N GLY A 41 5.50 23.08 -2.62
CA GLY A 41 6.15 24.15 -3.36
C GLY A 41 5.46 24.48 -4.67
N SER A 42 5.83 25.62 -5.27
CA SER A 42 5.43 25.97 -6.62
C SER A 42 6.21 25.13 -7.64
N ASN A 43 5.49 24.37 -8.45
CA ASN A 43 6.10 23.60 -9.54
C ASN A 43 5.74 24.25 -10.89
N PRO A 44 6.69 24.39 -11.82
CA PRO A 44 6.36 24.81 -13.17
C PRO A 44 5.46 23.75 -13.83
N PRO A 45 4.57 24.16 -14.77
CA PRO A 45 3.79 23.21 -15.54
C PRO A 45 4.71 22.25 -16.30
N ALA A 46 4.31 20.99 -16.38
CA ALA A 46 5.07 20.02 -17.14
C ALA A 46 4.99 20.35 -18.64
N PRO A 47 6.08 20.20 -19.41
CA PRO A 47 6.04 20.33 -20.84
C PRO A 47 5.09 19.30 -21.47
N ALA A 48 4.45 19.65 -22.59
CA ALA A 48 3.59 18.72 -23.32
C ALA A 48 4.36 17.44 -23.70
N GLY A 49 3.73 16.28 -23.55
CA GLY A 49 4.35 14.98 -23.83
C GLY A 49 5.41 14.55 -22.82
N ALA A 50 5.48 15.18 -21.64
CA ALA A 50 6.40 14.77 -20.59
C ALA A 50 6.04 13.37 -20.05
N TRP A 51 7.03 12.49 -19.96
CA TRP A 51 6.85 11.13 -19.43
C TRP A 51 6.75 11.10 -17.90
N LEU A 52 7.20 12.15 -17.24
CA LEU A 52 7.17 12.30 -15.78
C LEU A 52 6.49 13.63 -15.43
N VAL A 53 5.40 13.55 -14.68
CA VAL A 53 4.57 14.71 -14.30
C VAL A 53 4.25 14.65 -12.80
N LEU A 54 4.23 15.81 -12.17
CA LEU A 54 3.81 15.98 -10.77
C LEU A 54 2.36 16.48 -10.71
N ASP A 55 1.43 15.64 -11.14
CA ASP A 55 0.00 15.88 -10.96
C ASP A 55 -0.44 15.70 -9.49
N PRO A 56 -1.65 16.10 -9.10
CA PRO A 56 -2.11 15.97 -7.70
C PRO A 56 -2.11 14.52 -7.20
N LEU A 57 -2.38 13.54 -8.06
CA LEU A 57 -2.34 12.11 -7.71
C LEU A 57 -0.91 11.64 -7.47
N ALA A 58 0.05 12.05 -8.31
CA ALA A 58 1.47 11.79 -8.13
C ALA A 58 2.00 12.39 -6.82
N LYS A 59 1.64 13.64 -6.53
CA LYS A 59 2.01 14.32 -5.28
C LYS A 59 1.51 13.56 -4.04
N LEU A 60 0.24 13.15 -4.03
CA LEU A 60 -0.33 12.37 -2.94
C LEU A 60 0.39 11.02 -2.78
N ALA A 61 0.59 10.29 -3.87
CA ALA A 61 1.27 8.99 -3.83
C ALA A 61 2.72 9.10 -3.33
N LEU A 62 3.46 10.09 -3.81
CA LEU A 62 4.82 10.36 -3.33
C LEU A 62 4.84 10.67 -1.83
N LEU A 63 3.88 11.47 -1.34
CA LEU A 63 3.77 11.81 0.08
C LEU A 63 3.52 10.54 0.93
N VAL A 64 2.58 9.68 0.52
CA VAL A 64 2.28 8.40 1.18
C VAL A 64 3.52 7.51 1.25
N ILE A 65 4.20 7.32 0.11
CA ILE A 65 5.39 6.48 0.01
C ILE A 65 6.54 7.04 0.87
N ALA A 66 6.79 8.35 0.81
CA ALA A 66 7.88 8.99 1.55
C ALA A 66 7.67 8.93 3.06
N LEU A 67 6.45 9.19 3.55
CA LEU A 67 6.12 9.11 4.98
C LEU A 67 6.26 7.68 5.50
N LEU A 68 5.67 6.70 4.83
CA LEU A 68 5.79 5.29 5.22
C LEU A 68 7.25 4.82 5.21
N PHE A 69 8.00 5.15 4.13
CA PHE A 69 9.40 4.76 4.04
C PHE A 69 10.24 5.40 5.14
N THR A 70 9.97 6.65 5.53
CA THR A 70 10.67 7.33 6.61
C THR A 70 10.50 6.58 7.94
N VAL A 71 9.28 6.17 8.29
CA VAL A 71 9.01 5.37 9.49
C VAL A 71 9.77 4.04 9.43
N CYS A 72 9.71 3.32 8.31
CA CYS A 72 10.42 2.07 8.10
C CYS A 72 11.95 2.23 8.17
N ALA A 73 12.48 3.30 7.60
CA ALA A 73 13.90 3.60 7.55
C ALA A 73 14.49 4.00 8.91
N LEU A 74 13.74 4.75 9.73
CA LEU A 74 14.12 5.07 11.10
C LEU A 74 14.17 3.84 12.01
N TYR A 75 13.29 2.87 11.78
CA TYR A 75 13.27 1.60 12.50
C TYR A 75 14.42 0.65 12.07
N ALA A 76 14.86 0.74 10.82
CA ALA A 76 15.75 -0.24 10.19
C ALA A 76 17.14 -0.39 10.85
N PRO A 77 17.85 0.67 11.31
CA PRO A 77 19.17 0.50 11.93
C PRO A 77 19.15 -0.36 13.19
N ALA A 78 18.15 -0.17 14.06
CA ALA A 78 18.00 -0.98 15.27
C ALA A 78 17.62 -2.44 14.94
N TYR A 79 16.70 -2.63 13.99
CA TYR A 79 16.29 -3.95 13.53
C TYR A 79 17.44 -4.74 12.88
N LEU A 80 18.20 -4.11 11.97
CA LEU A 80 19.31 -4.75 11.27
C LEU A 80 20.55 -4.92 12.17
N GLY A 81 20.74 -4.05 13.15
CA GLY A 81 21.79 -4.19 14.16
C GLY A 81 21.66 -5.49 14.95
N ASP A 82 20.43 -5.91 15.26
CA ASP A 82 20.15 -7.19 15.93
C ASP A 82 20.28 -8.42 15.01
N ARG A 83 20.48 -8.21 13.73
CA ARG A 83 20.65 -9.21 12.66
C ARG A 83 22.05 -9.13 12.02
N GLY A 84 23.06 -8.81 12.82
CA GLY A 84 24.45 -8.71 12.36
C GLY A 84 25.03 -10.00 11.78
N ASP A 85 24.42 -11.14 12.06
CA ASP A 85 24.69 -12.46 11.50
C ASP A 85 24.39 -12.57 10.00
N ARG A 86 23.64 -11.59 9.42
CA ARG A 86 23.18 -11.62 8.02
C ARG A 86 23.71 -10.44 7.20
N PRO A 87 24.09 -10.68 5.93
CA PRO A 87 24.47 -9.60 5.04
C PRO A 87 23.25 -8.73 4.72
N ASN A 88 23.32 -7.45 5.08
CA ASN A 88 22.23 -6.50 4.88
C ASN A 88 22.33 -5.68 3.58
N ARG A 89 23.35 -5.94 2.73
CA ARG A 89 23.62 -5.20 1.50
C ARG A 89 22.44 -5.19 0.54
N ARG A 90 21.89 -6.38 0.24
CA ARG A 90 20.73 -6.53 -0.65
C ARG A 90 19.48 -5.94 -0.04
N PHE A 91 19.33 -6.03 1.28
CA PHE A 91 18.17 -5.53 2.00
C PHE A 91 18.13 -3.99 1.96
N CYS A 92 19.21 -3.31 2.35
CA CYS A 92 19.26 -1.85 2.36
C CYS A 92 19.18 -1.26 0.94
N GLY A 93 19.99 -1.77 0.00
CA GLY A 93 19.98 -1.30 -1.39
C GLY A 93 18.66 -1.60 -2.09
N GLY A 94 18.08 -2.78 -1.87
CA GLY A 94 16.81 -3.19 -2.46
C GLY A 94 15.63 -2.35 -1.96
N LEU A 95 15.57 -2.00 -0.66
CA LEU A 95 14.54 -1.11 -0.12
C LEU A 95 14.59 0.29 -0.75
N LEU A 96 15.80 0.88 -0.86
CA LEU A 96 15.97 2.19 -1.49
C LEU A 96 15.62 2.16 -2.99
N LEU A 97 16.03 1.08 -3.68
CA LEU A 97 15.67 0.89 -5.07
C LEU A 97 14.16 0.71 -5.27
N GLN A 98 13.50 -0.03 -4.36
CA GLN A 98 12.04 -0.16 -4.34
C GLN A 98 11.35 1.21 -4.22
N VAL A 99 11.81 2.09 -3.33
CA VAL A 99 11.27 3.46 -3.17
C VAL A 99 11.52 4.30 -4.42
N ALA A 100 12.68 4.15 -5.07
CA ALA A 100 12.96 4.82 -6.35
C ALA A 100 11.97 4.38 -7.44
N MET A 101 11.69 3.07 -7.54
CA MET A 101 10.72 2.54 -8.51
C MET A 101 9.28 2.95 -8.17
N LEU A 102 8.89 2.96 -6.90
CA LEU A 102 7.59 3.46 -6.46
C LEU A 102 7.41 4.96 -6.75
N SER A 103 8.48 5.76 -6.60
CA SER A 103 8.47 7.17 -7.00
C SER A 103 8.32 7.34 -8.50
N LEU A 104 8.92 6.45 -9.31
CA LEU A 104 8.75 6.41 -10.75
C LEU A 104 7.31 6.06 -11.12
N VAL A 105 6.71 5.03 -10.50
CA VAL A 105 5.29 4.67 -10.67
C VAL A 105 4.37 5.87 -10.42
N ALA A 106 4.60 6.60 -9.31
CA ALA A 106 3.76 7.73 -8.94
C ALA A 106 3.80 8.86 -9.99
N THR A 107 4.97 9.15 -10.56
CA THR A 107 5.19 10.31 -11.43
C THR A 107 5.04 10.03 -12.91
N THR A 108 5.01 8.76 -13.34
CA THR A 108 4.95 8.45 -14.77
C THR A 108 3.60 8.77 -15.40
N HIS A 109 3.63 9.39 -16.58
CA HIS A 109 2.51 9.68 -17.46
C HIS A 109 2.54 8.88 -18.77
N HIS A 110 3.33 7.81 -18.83
CA HIS A 110 3.43 6.92 -19.98
C HIS A 110 3.13 5.48 -19.56
N LEU A 111 2.14 4.82 -20.17
CA LEU A 111 1.67 3.47 -19.79
C LEU A 111 2.77 2.42 -19.83
N GLY A 112 3.63 2.45 -20.85
CA GLY A 112 4.75 1.52 -20.95
C GLY A 112 5.76 1.72 -19.82
N LEU A 113 6.06 2.98 -19.44
CA LEU A 113 6.95 3.27 -18.33
C LEU A 113 6.30 2.89 -16.98
N LEU A 114 4.98 3.09 -16.83
CA LEU A 114 4.21 2.65 -15.67
C LEU A 114 4.30 1.14 -15.48
N TRP A 115 4.13 0.39 -16.58
CA TRP A 115 4.26 -1.06 -16.60
C TRP A 115 5.66 -1.51 -16.13
N VAL A 116 6.72 -0.96 -16.73
CA VAL A 116 8.12 -1.24 -16.35
C VAL A 116 8.37 -0.91 -14.89
N ALA A 117 7.95 0.25 -14.43
CA ALA A 117 8.17 0.71 -13.06
C ALA A 117 7.47 -0.19 -12.03
N LEU A 118 6.23 -0.62 -12.30
CA LEU A 118 5.49 -1.53 -11.44
C LEU A 118 6.14 -2.92 -11.39
N GLU A 119 6.62 -3.47 -12.52
CA GLU A 119 7.34 -4.74 -12.49
C GLU A 119 8.69 -4.61 -11.77
N ALA A 120 9.40 -3.50 -11.95
CA ALA A 120 10.63 -3.23 -11.21
C ALA A 120 10.41 -3.20 -9.68
N THR A 121 9.22 -2.81 -9.19
CA THR A 121 8.90 -2.95 -7.76
C THR A 121 8.83 -4.40 -7.30
N THR A 122 8.40 -5.35 -8.15
CA THR A 122 8.40 -6.79 -7.85
C THR A 122 9.84 -7.31 -7.77
N LEU A 123 10.62 -7.02 -8.79
CA LEU A 123 12.00 -7.49 -8.91
C LEU A 123 12.88 -6.97 -7.76
N THR A 124 12.63 -5.75 -7.29
CA THR A 124 13.38 -5.16 -6.17
C THR A 124 12.95 -5.70 -4.80
N SER A 125 11.67 -6.06 -4.62
CA SER A 125 11.13 -6.52 -3.33
C SER A 125 11.20 -8.04 -3.14
N ALA A 126 11.12 -8.84 -4.18
CA ALA A 126 11.12 -10.30 -4.08
C ALA A 126 12.39 -10.87 -3.39
N PRO A 127 13.63 -10.41 -3.70
CA PRO A 127 14.81 -10.86 -2.98
C PRO A 127 14.78 -10.50 -1.48
N LEU A 128 14.04 -9.44 -1.10
CA LEU A 128 13.93 -9.00 0.29
C LEU A 128 13.01 -9.92 1.11
N LEU A 129 12.06 -10.62 0.47
CA LEU A 129 11.25 -11.66 1.13
C LEU A 129 12.11 -12.79 1.65
N TYR A 130 13.17 -13.15 0.93
CA TYR A 130 14.11 -14.21 1.33
C TYR A 130 15.13 -13.75 2.38
N PHE A 131 15.03 -12.56 2.95
CA PHE A 131 15.96 -12.06 3.98
C PHE A 131 16.08 -13.02 5.18
N ASN A 132 15.02 -13.70 5.57
CA ASN A 132 15.01 -14.66 6.67
C ASN A 132 15.64 -16.03 6.30
N GLN A 133 15.93 -16.29 5.03
CA GLN A 133 16.59 -17.50 4.51
C GLN A 133 15.92 -18.81 4.94
N THR A 134 14.59 -18.83 5.06
CA THR A 134 13.81 -20.02 5.35
C THR A 134 13.23 -20.63 4.07
N PRO A 135 12.98 -21.95 4.00
CA PRO A 135 12.31 -22.57 2.84
C PRO A 135 10.96 -21.94 2.54
N LYS A 136 10.18 -21.59 3.57
CA LYS A 136 8.89 -20.89 3.43
C LYS A 136 9.05 -19.50 2.84
N ALA A 137 10.09 -18.74 3.24
CA ALA A 137 10.36 -17.43 2.68
C ALA A 137 10.79 -17.53 1.20
N LEU A 138 11.51 -18.58 0.79
CA LEU A 138 11.85 -18.82 -0.60
C LEU A 138 10.61 -19.15 -1.44
N GLU A 139 9.75 -20.04 -0.94
CA GLU A 139 8.48 -20.38 -1.58
C GLU A 139 7.59 -19.14 -1.75
N ALA A 140 7.46 -18.33 -0.69
CA ALA A 140 6.69 -17.09 -0.72
C ALA A 140 7.25 -16.08 -1.74
N ALA A 141 8.57 -15.96 -1.86
CA ALA A 141 9.23 -15.10 -2.85
C ALA A 141 8.94 -15.56 -4.29
N TRP A 142 8.98 -16.87 -4.56
CA TRP A 142 8.62 -17.41 -5.86
C TRP A 142 7.15 -17.23 -6.22
N LYS A 143 6.23 -17.49 -5.28
CA LYS A 143 4.80 -17.23 -5.48
C LYS A 143 4.53 -15.75 -5.77
N TYR A 144 5.17 -14.85 -5.02
CA TYR A 144 5.07 -13.42 -5.24
C TYR A 144 5.56 -13.00 -6.64
N LEU A 145 6.72 -13.50 -7.06
CA LEU A 145 7.26 -13.25 -8.40
C LEU A 145 6.32 -13.77 -9.48
N LEU A 146 5.96 -15.05 -9.44
CA LEU A 146 5.19 -15.69 -10.50
C LEU A 146 3.81 -15.05 -10.67
N ILE A 147 3.06 -14.89 -9.56
CA ILE A 147 1.72 -14.31 -9.63
C ILE A 147 1.79 -12.83 -10.00
N GLY A 148 2.77 -12.09 -9.45
CA GLY A 148 3.02 -10.69 -9.78
C GLY A 148 3.33 -10.50 -11.25
N SER A 149 4.24 -11.28 -11.82
CA SER A 149 4.63 -11.17 -13.24
C SER A 149 3.51 -11.57 -14.20
N VAL A 150 2.69 -12.58 -13.85
CA VAL A 150 1.48 -12.92 -14.64
C VAL A 150 0.50 -11.74 -14.62
N GLY A 151 0.27 -11.12 -13.46
CA GLY A 151 -0.58 -9.92 -13.37
C GLY A 151 -0.06 -8.77 -14.23
N ILE A 152 1.24 -8.50 -14.17
CA ILE A 152 1.85 -7.42 -14.96
C ILE A 152 1.87 -7.76 -16.46
N ALA A 153 1.99 -9.01 -16.85
CA ALA A 153 1.83 -9.43 -18.25
C ALA A 153 0.41 -9.15 -18.77
N LEU A 154 -0.62 -9.41 -17.96
CA LEU A 154 -2.00 -9.01 -18.28
C LEU A 154 -2.14 -7.49 -18.38
N ALA A 155 -1.49 -6.72 -17.51
CA ALA A 155 -1.49 -5.26 -17.61
C ALA A 155 -0.82 -4.76 -18.91
N LEU A 156 0.22 -5.43 -19.39
CA LEU A 156 0.83 -5.13 -20.68
C LEU A 156 -0.16 -5.38 -21.84
N LEU A 157 -0.83 -6.53 -21.83
CA LEU A 157 -1.88 -6.83 -22.80
C LEU A 157 -3.00 -5.79 -22.78
N GLY A 158 -3.44 -5.38 -21.59
CA GLY A 158 -4.43 -4.32 -21.43
C GLY A 158 -3.96 -2.96 -21.97
N SER A 159 -2.66 -2.65 -21.84
CA SER A 159 -2.07 -1.45 -22.42
C SER A 159 -2.09 -1.49 -23.95
N PHE A 160 -1.89 -2.67 -24.55
CA PHE A 160 -2.05 -2.84 -26.01
C PHE A 160 -3.51 -2.69 -26.45
N PHE A 161 -4.49 -3.19 -25.70
CA PHE A 161 -5.89 -2.96 -25.99
C PHE A 161 -6.26 -1.48 -25.92
N LEU A 162 -5.69 -0.74 -24.95
CA LEU A 162 -5.91 0.69 -24.83
C LEU A 162 -5.28 1.45 -26.00
N ALA A 163 -4.06 1.13 -26.39
CA ALA A 163 -3.41 1.69 -27.59
C ALA A 163 -4.20 1.36 -28.85
N TYR A 164 -4.72 0.14 -28.98
CA TYR A 164 -5.55 -0.27 -30.10
C TYR A 164 -6.92 0.43 -30.09
N SER A 165 -7.46 0.79 -28.93
CA SER A 165 -8.68 1.58 -28.82
C SER A 165 -8.53 2.96 -29.48
N ALA A 166 -7.36 3.61 -29.34
CA ALA A 166 -7.04 4.86 -30.03
C ALA A 166 -6.84 4.62 -31.54
N LEU A 167 -6.07 3.59 -31.90
CA LEU A 167 -5.80 3.25 -33.29
C LEU A 167 -7.10 2.93 -34.08
N ALA A 168 -8.00 2.17 -33.48
CA ALA A 168 -9.31 1.84 -34.08
C ALA A 168 -10.24 3.05 -34.22
N ALA A 169 -9.99 4.13 -33.49
CA ALA A 169 -10.66 5.40 -33.60
C ALA A 169 -9.98 6.37 -34.60
N GLY A 170 -8.88 5.96 -35.23
CA GLY A 170 -8.15 6.76 -36.22
C GLY A 170 -7.06 7.67 -35.62
N PHE A 171 -6.73 7.52 -34.35
CA PHE A 171 -5.66 8.28 -33.69
C PHE A 171 -4.34 7.51 -33.69
N PRO A 172 -3.18 8.20 -33.55
CA PRO A 172 -1.92 7.53 -33.28
C PRO A 172 -2.01 6.64 -32.03
N SER A 173 -1.34 5.49 -32.02
CA SER A 173 -1.31 4.61 -30.85
C SER A 173 -0.38 5.17 -29.75
N ALA A 174 -0.71 6.32 -29.21
CA ALA A 174 0.04 6.92 -28.11
C ALA A 174 -0.23 6.17 -26.78
N LEU A 175 0.82 5.97 -26.00
CA LEU A 175 0.74 5.42 -24.65
C LEU A 175 0.89 6.54 -23.58
N GLN A 176 0.80 7.79 -23.99
CA GLN A 176 0.83 8.98 -23.13
C GLN A 176 -0.55 9.24 -22.51
N PHE A 177 -0.58 9.46 -21.19
CA PHE A 177 -1.86 9.73 -20.50
C PHE A 177 -2.54 11.00 -20.98
N ASP A 178 -1.79 12.09 -21.23
CA ASP A 178 -2.36 13.36 -21.64
C ASP A 178 -3.04 13.26 -23.02
N GLU A 179 -2.43 12.50 -23.95
CA GLU A 179 -3.01 12.24 -25.28
C GLU A 179 -4.25 11.35 -25.15
N LEU A 180 -4.16 10.24 -24.42
CA LEU A 180 -5.30 9.35 -24.16
C LEU A 180 -6.46 10.06 -23.44
N MET A 181 -6.19 11.00 -22.54
CA MET A 181 -7.21 11.82 -21.87
C MET A 181 -7.90 12.76 -22.84
N THR A 182 -7.14 13.36 -23.77
CA THR A 182 -7.68 14.28 -24.78
C THR A 182 -8.54 13.54 -25.80
N GLU A 183 -8.10 12.35 -26.21
CA GLU A 183 -8.78 11.50 -27.20
C GLU A 183 -9.90 10.63 -26.57
N ALA A 184 -9.98 10.57 -25.24
CA ALA A 184 -10.86 9.66 -24.51
C ALA A 184 -12.31 9.61 -25.01
N PRO A 185 -12.99 10.75 -25.31
CA PRO A 185 -14.39 10.72 -25.79
C PRO A 185 -14.59 9.97 -27.12
N GLN A 186 -13.53 9.82 -27.91
CA GLN A 186 -13.58 9.26 -29.26
C GLN A 186 -12.98 7.84 -29.31
N LEU A 187 -12.40 7.34 -28.22
CA LEU A 187 -11.81 6.00 -28.17
C LEU A 187 -12.84 4.92 -28.51
N SER A 188 -12.38 3.86 -29.18
CA SER A 188 -13.22 2.70 -29.48
C SER A 188 -13.68 1.99 -28.21
N LYS A 189 -14.97 2.11 -27.86
CA LYS A 189 -15.54 1.59 -26.61
C LYS A 189 -15.30 0.08 -26.38
N PRO A 190 -15.49 -0.82 -27.38
CA PRO A 190 -15.24 -2.24 -27.15
C PRO A 190 -13.80 -2.55 -26.72
N TRP A 191 -12.82 -1.88 -27.33
CA TRP A 191 -11.42 -2.05 -26.98
C TRP A 191 -11.05 -1.36 -25.68
N LEU A 192 -11.67 -0.22 -25.38
CA LEU A 192 -11.53 0.45 -24.09
C LEU A 192 -12.06 -0.41 -22.93
N HIS A 193 -13.20 -1.08 -23.12
CA HIS A 193 -13.76 -2.01 -22.13
C HIS A 193 -12.84 -3.22 -21.93
N ALA A 194 -12.33 -3.81 -23.02
CA ALA A 194 -11.36 -4.91 -22.94
C ALA A 194 -10.08 -4.47 -22.22
N ALA A 195 -9.57 -3.27 -22.53
CA ALA A 195 -8.43 -2.68 -21.84
C ALA A 195 -8.70 -2.49 -20.36
N PHE A 196 -9.85 -1.92 -19.98
CA PHE A 196 -10.21 -1.68 -18.58
C PHE A 196 -10.22 -2.97 -17.78
N VAL A 197 -10.95 -3.99 -18.23
CA VAL A 197 -11.04 -5.28 -17.53
C VAL A 197 -9.65 -5.91 -17.36
N THR A 198 -8.86 -5.94 -18.45
CA THR A 198 -7.54 -6.59 -18.44
C THR A 198 -6.54 -5.83 -17.56
N LEU A 199 -6.54 -4.48 -17.60
CA LEU A 199 -5.69 -3.64 -16.76
C LEU A 199 -6.08 -3.72 -15.28
N VAL A 200 -7.39 -3.74 -14.97
CA VAL A 200 -7.87 -3.89 -13.58
C VAL A 200 -7.49 -5.26 -13.03
N VAL A 201 -7.58 -6.33 -13.81
CA VAL A 201 -7.09 -7.65 -13.40
C VAL A 201 -5.58 -7.64 -13.19
N GLY A 202 -4.82 -7.04 -14.11
CA GLY A 202 -3.36 -6.97 -14.03
C GLY A 202 -2.86 -6.14 -12.84
N TYR A 203 -3.24 -4.88 -12.75
CA TYR A 203 -2.86 -4.01 -11.63
C TYR A 203 -3.55 -4.41 -10.33
N GLY A 204 -4.76 -4.97 -10.39
CA GLY A 204 -5.47 -5.55 -9.27
C GLY A 204 -4.76 -6.75 -8.66
N THR A 205 -4.11 -7.58 -9.48
CA THR A 205 -3.20 -8.65 -9.01
C THR A 205 -2.05 -8.05 -8.20
N LYS A 206 -1.44 -6.98 -8.71
CA LYS A 206 -0.36 -6.28 -8.01
C LYS A 206 -0.83 -5.60 -6.74
N MET A 207 -1.98 -4.97 -6.76
CA MET A 207 -2.64 -4.39 -5.59
C MET A 207 -3.08 -5.47 -4.59
N GLY A 208 -3.42 -6.67 -5.09
CA GLY A 208 -3.89 -7.83 -4.36
C GLY A 208 -5.33 -7.68 -3.91
N ILE A 209 -6.22 -7.30 -4.83
CA ILE A 209 -7.67 -7.39 -4.67
C ILE A 209 -8.15 -8.80 -4.98
N ALA A 210 -9.27 -9.23 -4.40
CA ALA A 210 -9.85 -10.54 -4.70
C ALA A 210 -10.45 -10.58 -6.13
N PRO A 211 -10.31 -11.73 -6.83
CA PRO A 211 -9.72 -12.99 -6.39
C PRO A 211 -8.18 -13.09 -6.55
N MET A 212 -7.50 -12.08 -7.08
CA MET A 212 -6.09 -12.11 -7.45
C MET A 212 -5.12 -11.90 -6.26
N HIS A 213 -5.59 -11.99 -5.01
CA HIS A 213 -4.85 -11.66 -3.78
C HIS A 213 -4.02 -12.83 -3.20
N THR A 214 -4.04 -14.00 -3.80
CA THR A 214 -3.57 -15.27 -3.20
C THR A 214 -2.09 -15.27 -2.80
N TRP A 215 -1.26 -14.43 -3.40
CA TRP A 215 0.15 -14.26 -3.06
C TRP A 215 0.39 -13.52 -1.73
N LYS A 216 -0.54 -12.62 -1.32
CA LYS A 216 -0.36 -11.74 -0.15
C LYS A 216 -0.18 -12.49 1.17
N PRO A 217 -1.03 -13.48 1.53
CA PRO A 217 -0.90 -14.18 2.80
C PRO A 217 0.46 -14.87 2.97
N ASP A 218 1.01 -15.42 1.91
CA ASP A 218 2.32 -16.08 1.95
C ASP A 218 3.46 -15.05 1.98
N ALA A 219 3.44 -14.06 1.08
CA ALA A 219 4.46 -13.03 1.02
C ALA A 219 4.54 -12.20 2.33
N TYR A 220 3.42 -11.72 2.85
CA TYR A 220 3.39 -10.91 4.07
C TYR A 220 3.66 -11.76 5.32
N GLY A 221 3.22 -13.02 5.31
CA GLY A 221 3.48 -13.97 6.38
C GLY A 221 4.97 -14.22 6.62
N GLU A 222 5.78 -14.22 5.55
CA GLU A 222 7.22 -14.47 5.64
C GLU A 222 8.08 -13.20 5.61
N ALA A 223 7.54 -12.07 5.13
CA ALA A 223 8.26 -10.80 5.04
C ALA A 223 8.80 -10.33 6.41
N PRO A 224 10.01 -9.74 6.46
CA PRO A 224 10.39 -8.87 7.56
C PRO A 224 9.38 -7.75 7.76
N GLY A 225 9.16 -7.28 9.02
CA GLY A 225 8.15 -6.25 9.31
C GLY A 225 8.27 -4.99 8.43
N ILE A 226 9.51 -4.52 8.20
CA ILE A 226 9.82 -3.38 7.32
C ILE A 226 9.30 -3.64 5.89
N LEU A 227 9.60 -4.80 5.33
CA LEU A 227 9.16 -5.14 3.98
C LEU A 227 7.64 -5.33 3.93
N GLY A 228 7.05 -5.98 4.96
CA GLY A 228 5.60 -6.13 5.07
C GLY A 228 4.87 -4.79 5.04
N ALA A 229 5.37 -3.78 5.78
CA ALA A 229 4.84 -2.42 5.75
C ALA A 229 4.96 -1.78 4.36
N MET A 230 6.14 -1.90 3.71
CA MET A 230 6.38 -1.33 2.38
C MET A 230 5.57 -2.01 1.28
N LEU A 231 5.33 -3.31 1.37
CA LEU A 231 4.43 -4.01 0.45
C LEU A 231 2.97 -3.58 0.67
N ALA A 232 2.52 -3.50 1.93
CA ALA A 232 1.13 -3.20 2.28
C ALA A 232 0.74 -1.73 2.10
N GLY A 233 1.67 -0.79 2.22
CA GLY A 233 1.40 0.63 2.07
C GLY A 233 2.04 1.25 0.82
N GLY A 234 3.24 0.81 0.40
CA GLY A 234 3.95 1.40 -0.73
C GLY A 234 3.56 0.77 -2.08
N VAL A 235 3.76 -0.54 -2.24
CA VAL A 235 3.47 -1.22 -3.52
C VAL A 235 2.00 -1.16 -3.87
N THR A 236 1.12 -1.32 -2.88
CA THR A 236 -0.33 -1.19 -3.09
C THR A 236 -0.73 0.23 -3.49
N THR A 237 -0.08 1.27 -2.94
CA THR A 237 -0.27 2.66 -3.38
C THR A 237 0.06 2.83 -4.85
N GLY A 238 1.20 2.31 -5.32
CA GLY A 238 1.57 2.38 -6.74
C GLY A 238 0.58 1.67 -7.66
N ALA A 239 0.11 0.48 -7.27
CA ALA A 239 -0.88 -0.26 -8.04
C ALA A 239 -2.25 0.45 -8.06
N PHE A 240 -2.66 1.06 -6.96
CA PHE A 240 -3.90 1.84 -6.90
C PHE A 240 -3.83 3.09 -7.78
N VAL A 241 -2.69 3.80 -7.79
CA VAL A 241 -2.46 4.93 -8.70
C VAL A 241 -2.64 4.52 -10.16
N ALA A 242 -2.12 3.35 -10.55
CA ALA A 242 -2.30 2.83 -11.91
C ALA A 242 -3.78 2.59 -12.25
N ILE A 243 -4.56 2.02 -11.32
CA ILE A 243 -6.01 1.84 -11.48
C ILE A 243 -6.73 3.19 -11.57
N LEU A 244 -6.35 4.18 -10.75
CA LEU A 244 -6.96 5.51 -10.78
C LEU A 244 -6.65 6.26 -12.08
N ARG A 245 -5.45 6.15 -12.64
CA ARG A 245 -5.12 6.71 -13.96
C ARG A 245 -5.99 6.12 -15.06
N LEU A 246 -6.19 4.80 -15.04
CA LEU A 246 -7.10 4.13 -15.96
C LEU A 246 -8.54 4.61 -15.77
N LEU A 247 -8.99 4.74 -14.52
CA LEU A 247 -10.34 5.25 -14.20
C LEU A 247 -10.53 6.69 -14.72
N SER A 248 -9.48 7.54 -14.68
CA SER A 248 -9.54 8.89 -15.26
C SER A 248 -9.81 8.85 -16.74
N ILE A 249 -9.12 7.98 -17.51
CA ILE A 249 -9.32 7.82 -18.96
C ILE A 249 -10.76 7.37 -19.25
N THR A 250 -11.25 6.36 -18.53
CA THR A 250 -12.60 5.81 -18.77
C THR A 250 -13.71 6.78 -18.34
N ASN A 251 -13.48 7.57 -17.29
CA ASN A 251 -14.40 8.66 -16.92
C ASN A 251 -14.45 9.75 -18.00
N ALA A 252 -13.29 10.14 -18.55
CA ALA A 252 -13.21 11.11 -19.65
C ALA A 252 -13.85 10.59 -20.94
N ALA A 253 -13.82 9.26 -21.17
CA ALA A 253 -14.50 8.59 -22.27
C ALA A 253 -16.04 8.47 -22.10
N GLY A 254 -16.58 8.85 -20.93
CA GLY A 254 -18.01 8.71 -20.61
C GLY A 254 -18.43 7.27 -20.28
N GLU A 255 -17.49 6.36 -19.95
CA GLU A 255 -17.75 4.94 -19.71
C GLU A 255 -17.85 4.59 -18.20
N SER A 256 -18.23 5.57 -17.39
CA SER A 256 -18.42 5.40 -15.94
C SER A 256 -19.45 4.32 -15.58
N ASP A 257 -20.52 4.18 -16.39
CA ASP A 257 -21.60 3.20 -16.16
C ASP A 257 -21.12 1.75 -16.34
N PHE A 258 -20.07 1.55 -17.15
CA PHE A 258 -19.43 0.23 -17.28
C PHE A 258 -18.37 0.00 -16.18
N THR A 259 -17.53 0.98 -15.90
CA THR A 259 -16.32 0.78 -15.10
C THR A 259 -16.57 0.80 -13.59
N ARG A 260 -17.46 1.70 -13.12
CA ARG A 260 -17.75 1.87 -11.69
C ARG A 260 -18.37 0.64 -11.03
N PRO A 261 -19.40 -0.03 -11.62
CA PRO A 261 -19.96 -1.24 -11.03
C PRO A 261 -18.94 -2.37 -10.86
N ILE A 262 -17.99 -2.50 -11.80
CA ILE A 262 -16.91 -3.50 -11.72
C ILE A 262 -16.02 -3.21 -10.50
N LEU A 263 -15.63 -1.95 -10.28
CA LEU A 263 -14.82 -1.57 -9.12
C LEU A 263 -15.59 -1.77 -7.81
N VAL A 264 -16.87 -1.38 -7.75
CA VAL A 264 -17.72 -1.61 -6.57
C VAL A 264 -17.81 -3.10 -6.24
N PHE A 265 -18.05 -3.94 -7.25
CA PHE A 265 -18.12 -5.39 -7.08
C PHE A 265 -16.79 -5.96 -6.57
N LEU A 266 -15.66 -5.63 -7.19
CA LEU A 266 -14.34 -6.11 -6.79
C LEU A 266 -13.96 -5.60 -5.39
N GLY A 267 -14.37 -4.38 -5.04
CA GLY A 267 -14.18 -3.81 -3.71
C GLY A 267 -14.89 -4.63 -2.63
N LEU A 268 -16.21 -4.83 -2.77
CA LEU A 268 -17.01 -5.63 -1.84
C LEU A 268 -16.56 -7.09 -1.80
N LEU A 269 -16.23 -7.68 -2.95
CA LEU A 269 -15.69 -9.04 -3.03
C LEU A 269 -14.39 -9.18 -2.24
N SER A 270 -13.48 -8.21 -2.34
CA SER A 270 -12.21 -8.21 -1.60
C SER A 270 -12.43 -8.14 -0.10
N MET A 271 -13.35 -7.29 0.35
CA MET A 271 -13.73 -7.20 1.76
C MET A 271 -14.37 -8.48 2.26
N ALA A 272 -15.24 -9.11 1.47
CA ALA A 272 -15.89 -10.38 1.81
C ALA A 272 -14.88 -11.51 1.96
N PHE A 273 -13.93 -11.65 1.01
CA PHE A 273 -12.85 -12.63 1.13
C PHE A 273 -12.00 -12.38 2.38
N ALA A 274 -11.63 -11.13 2.65
CA ALA A 274 -10.87 -10.78 3.84
C ALA A 274 -11.63 -11.16 5.11
N ALA A 275 -12.91 -10.83 5.21
CA ALA A 275 -13.75 -11.18 6.36
C ALA A 275 -13.78 -12.68 6.63
N VAL A 276 -13.99 -13.50 5.58
CA VAL A 276 -14.04 -14.96 5.71
C VAL A 276 -12.72 -15.56 6.19
N PHE A 277 -11.59 -15.16 5.56
CA PHE A 277 -10.29 -15.74 5.86
C PHE A 277 -9.61 -15.16 7.12
N MET A 278 -10.12 -14.06 7.66
CA MET A 278 -9.63 -13.47 8.90
C MET A 278 -10.20 -14.16 10.14
N VAL A 279 -11.40 -14.73 10.04
CA VAL A 279 -12.01 -15.46 11.14
C VAL A 279 -11.14 -16.65 11.54
N ARG A 280 -10.78 -16.71 12.85
CA ARG A 280 -9.92 -17.76 13.42
C ARG A 280 -8.54 -17.89 12.79
N GLN A 281 -7.99 -16.82 12.21
CA GLN A 281 -6.63 -16.82 11.67
C GLN A 281 -5.61 -16.92 12.81
N LYS A 282 -4.78 -17.97 12.80
CA LYS A 282 -3.79 -18.24 13.84
C LYS A 282 -2.43 -17.59 13.59
N ASP A 283 -2.13 -17.21 12.36
CA ASP A 283 -0.88 -16.49 12.00
C ASP A 283 -1.14 -14.99 11.96
N ILE A 284 -0.51 -14.25 12.88
CA ILE A 284 -0.70 -12.80 13.04
C ILE A 284 -0.32 -12.03 11.78
N LYS A 285 0.74 -12.44 11.08
CA LYS A 285 1.15 -11.77 9.83
C LYS A 285 0.22 -12.09 8.66
N ARG A 286 -0.31 -13.32 8.59
CA ARG A 286 -1.35 -13.66 7.61
C ARG A 286 -2.64 -12.90 7.87
N MET A 287 -3.02 -12.69 9.12
CA MET A 287 -4.13 -11.81 9.49
C MET A 287 -3.91 -10.40 8.92
N LEU A 288 -2.71 -9.81 9.07
CA LEU A 288 -2.37 -8.50 8.50
C LEU A 288 -2.42 -8.50 6.97
N ALA A 289 -2.10 -9.61 6.33
CA ALA A 289 -2.22 -9.78 4.88
C ALA A 289 -3.69 -9.70 4.42
N TYR A 290 -4.61 -10.42 5.08
CA TYR A 290 -6.04 -10.34 4.78
C TYR A 290 -6.61 -8.96 5.11
N SER A 291 -6.19 -8.33 6.21
CA SER A 291 -6.52 -6.93 6.46
C SER A 291 -6.01 -6.00 5.33
N SER A 292 -4.89 -6.32 4.68
CA SER A 292 -4.48 -5.57 3.49
C SER A 292 -5.38 -5.83 2.26
N VAL A 293 -5.95 -7.02 2.11
CA VAL A 293 -6.93 -7.31 1.04
C VAL A 293 -8.21 -6.51 1.26
N GLU A 294 -8.70 -6.46 2.50
CA GLU A 294 -9.85 -5.64 2.91
C GLU A 294 -9.66 -4.16 2.52
N HIS A 295 -8.57 -3.55 2.98
CA HIS A 295 -8.33 -2.13 2.74
C HIS A 295 -8.16 -1.81 1.25
N MET A 296 -7.59 -2.73 0.46
CA MET A 296 -7.59 -2.57 -0.99
C MET A 296 -9.02 -2.63 -1.55
N GLY A 297 -9.88 -3.45 -0.97
CA GLY A 297 -11.31 -3.46 -1.26
C GLY A 297 -11.98 -2.13 -0.97
N ILE A 298 -11.70 -1.51 0.20
CA ILE A 298 -12.22 -0.19 0.59
C ILE A 298 -11.78 0.89 -0.42
N LEU A 299 -10.50 0.90 -0.83
CA LEU A 299 -9.98 1.85 -1.81
C LEU A 299 -10.67 1.72 -3.17
N VAL A 300 -10.82 0.50 -3.67
CA VAL A 300 -11.45 0.24 -4.97
C VAL A 300 -12.94 0.52 -4.93
N LEU A 301 -13.62 0.19 -3.81
CA LEU A 301 -15.03 0.54 -3.58
C LEU A 301 -15.24 2.05 -3.62
N GLY A 302 -14.42 2.82 -2.89
CA GLY A 302 -14.52 4.28 -2.88
C GLY A 302 -14.22 4.92 -4.24
N ALA A 303 -13.27 4.34 -5.01
CA ALA A 303 -13.02 4.75 -6.40
C ALA A 303 -14.21 4.45 -7.32
N GLY A 304 -14.86 3.30 -7.16
CA GLY A 304 -16.04 2.92 -7.93
C GLY A 304 -17.27 3.78 -7.61
N LEU A 305 -17.48 4.14 -6.35
CA LEU A 305 -18.55 5.07 -5.96
C LEU A 305 -18.31 6.49 -6.49
N GLY A 306 -17.05 6.93 -6.55
CA GLY A 306 -16.70 8.26 -7.06
C GLY A 306 -17.01 9.40 -6.09
N GLY A 307 -16.96 10.65 -6.58
CA GLY A 307 -17.34 11.85 -5.81
C GLY A 307 -16.68 11.91 -4.42
N LEU A 308 -17.50 12.11 -3.37
CA LEU A 308 -17.03 12.17 -1.99
C LEU A 308 -16.41 10.84 -1.51
N ALA A 309 -16.86 9.68 -2.05
CA ALA A 309 -16.27 8.39 -1.71
C ALA A 309 -14.84 8.26 -2.26
N LEU A 310 -14.54 8.81 -3.43
CA LEU A 310 -13.19 8.86 -3.98
C LEU A 310 -12.26 9.71 -3.11
N PHE A 311 -12.72 10.87 -2.63
CA PHE A 311 -11.97 11.66 -1.64
C PHE A 311 -11.69 10.83 -0.38
N GLY A 312 -12.72 10.13 0.14
CA GLY A 312 -12.58 9.21 1.28
C GLY A 312 -11.55 8.11 1.01
N ALA A 313 -11.55 7.51 -0.18
CA ALA A 313 -10.58 6.48 -0.59
C ALA A 313 -9.15 7.03 -0.67
N LEU A 314 -8.93 8.22 -1.23
CA LEU A 314 -7.61 8.85 -1.27
C LEU A 314 -7.09 9.21 0.13
N PHE A 315 -7.98 9.67 1.02
CA PHE A 315 -7.61 9.89 2.42
C PHE A 315 -7.35 8.57 3.15
N HIS A 316 -8.12 7.52 2.83
CA HIS A 316 -7.91 6.18 3.35
C HIS A 316 -6.55 5.59 2.90
N LEU A 317 -6.10 5.87 1.68
CA LEU A 317 -4.81 5.44 1.17
C LEU A 317 -3.65 5.88 2.07
N LEU A 318 -3.64 7.15 2.48
CA LEU A 318 -2.63 7.71 3.39
C LEU A 318 -2.72 7.07 4.79
N ASN A 319 -3.93 7.03 5.36
CA ASN A 319 -4.16 6.48 6.70
C ASN A 319 -3.81 4.99 6.76
N ASN A 320 -4.23 4.22 5.76
CA ASN A 320 -3.92 2.79 5.66
C ASN A 320 -2.41 2.55 5.61
N ALA A 321 -1.68 3.29 4.77
CA ALA A 321 -0.23 3.11 4.63
C ALA A 321 0.49 3.32 5.97
N LEU A 322 0.18 4.41 6.68
CA LEU A 322 0.77 4.70 7.99
C LEU A 322 0.39 3.67 9.05
N THR A 323 -0.89 3.27 9.10
CA THR A 323 -1.36 2.29 10.09
C THR A 323 -0.81 0.89 9.80
N LYS A 324 -0.63 0.50 8.52
CA LYS A 324 0.09 -0.74 8.15
C LYS A 324 1.55 -0.70 8.61
N GLY A 325 2.19 0.48 8.55
CA GLY A 325 3.51 0.68 9.18
C GLY A 325 3.48 0.33 10.66
N VAL A 326 2.55 0.90 11.43
CA VAL A 326 2.36 0.58 12.86
C VAL A 326 2.19 -0.93 13.08
N MET A 327 1.27 -1.55 12.35
CA MET A 327 0.91 -2.95 12.56
C MET A 327 2.05 -3.92 12.23
N PHE A 328 2.70 -3.77 11.06
CA PHE A 328 3.77 -4.68 10.65
C PHE A 328 5.04 -4.53 11.48
N LEU A 329 5.41 -3.31 11.90
CA LEU A 329 6.58 -3.09 12.72
C LEU A 329 6.35 -3.56 14.16
N SER A 330 5.18 -3.30 14.75
CA SER A 330 4.80 -3.81 16.08
C SER A 330 4.78 -5.34 16.12
N VAL A 331 4.13 -5.98 15.14
CA VAL A 331 4.16 -7.45 15.00
C VAL A 331 5.59 -7.96 14.76
N GLY A 332 6.43 -7.19 14.08
CA GLY A 332 7.86 -7.49 13.94
C GLY A 332 8.57 -7.62 15.29
N ASN A 333 8.32 -6.69 16.21
CA ASN A 333 8.86 -6.72 17.57
C ASN A 333 8.29 -7.89 18.38
N ILE A 334 6.96 -8.08 18.36
CA ILE A 334 6.29 -9.20 19.03
C ILE A 334 6.83 -10.55 18.52
N HIS A 335 6.91 -10.73 17.21
CA HIS A 335 7.46 -11.94 16.60
C HIS A 335 8.90 -12.25 17.08
N ARG A 336 9.73 -11.23 17.23
CA ARG A 336 11.11 -11.40 17.74
C ARG A 336 11.14 -11.74 19.21
N ALA A 337 10.25 -11.16 20.01
CA ALA A 337 10.17 -11.41 21.46
C ALA A 337 9.68 -12.83 21.78
N TYR A 338 8.93 -13.46 20.88
CA TYR A 338 8.40 -14.81 21.07
C TYR A 338 9.10 -15.87 20.21
N GLY A 339 9.82 -15.49 19.16
CA GLY A 339 10.36 -16.42 18.16
C GLY A 339 9.29 -17.10 17.31
N SER A 340 8.03 -16.64 17.40
CA SER A 340 6.85 -17.21 16.73
C SER A 340 5.90 -16.12 16.29
N LYS A 341 5.07 -16.42 15.27
CA LYS A 341 3.99 -15.57 14.78
C LYS A 341 2.59 -16.22 14.94
N HIS A 342 2.53 -17.38 15.61
CA HIS A 342 1.30 -18.13 15.82
C HIS A 342 0.67 -17.81 17.19
N THR A 343 -0.64 -17.58 17.22
CA THR A 343 -1.41 -17.24 18.44
C THR A 343 -1.41 -18.34 19.49
N ASP A 344 -1.12 -19.58 19.12
CA ASP A 344 -0.97 -20.70 20.06
C ASP A 344 0.26 -20.49 20.98
N VAL A 345 1.28 -19.75 20.50
CA VAL A 345 2.53 -19.46 21.24
C VAL A 345 2.58 -17.99 21.70
N VAL A 346 2.06 -17.07 20.90
CA VAL A 346 2.11 -15.62 21.17
C VAL A 346 0.86 -15.22 21.96
N ARG A 347 1.01 -15.14 23.28
CA ARG A 347 -0.03 -14.71 24.24
C ARG A 347 0.58 -13.82 25.29
N GLY A 348 -0.22 -12.97 25.96
CA GLY A 348 0.25 -12.12 27.04
C GLY A 348 1.32 -11.12 26.59
N ALA A 349 1.23 -10.60 25.34
CA ALA A 349 2.26 -9.73 24.81
C ALA A 349 2.38 -8.42 25.60
N LEU A 350 1.31 -7.93 26.26
CA LEU A 350 1.36 -6.79 27.17
C LEU A 350 2.28 -7.03 28.38
N GLY A 351 2.43 -8.27 28.83
CA GLY A 351 3.36 -8.60 29.93
C GLY A 351 4.82 -8.72 29.47
N ARG A 352 5.09 -9.08 28.20
CA ARG A 352 6.46 -9.33 27.70
C ARG A 352 7.07 -8.15 26.96
N VAL A 353 6.32 -7.49 26.12
CA VAL A 353 6.71 -6.32 25.30
C VAL A 353 5.60 -5.28 25.34
N PRO A 354 5.42 -4.60 26.49
CA PRO A 354 4.24 -3.77 26.77
C PRO A 354 4.07 -2.64 25.76
N VAL A 355 5.14 -1.99 25.32
CA VAL A 355 5.05 -0.85 24.39
C VAL A 355 4.67 -1.33 23.00
N SER A 356 5.35 -2.35 22.45
CA SER A 356 5.01 -2.91 21.14
C SER A 356 3.62 -3.54 21.11
N ALA A 357 3.19 -4.21 22.20
CA ALA A 357 1.85 -4.78 22.31
C ALA A 357 0.77 -3.71 22.43
N GLY A 358 1.03 -2.63 23.17
CA GLY A 358 0.15 -1.46 23.26
C GLY A 358 0.01 -0.75 21.89
N LEU A 359 1.12 -0.55 21.17
CA LEU A 359 1.11 0.01 19.81
C LEU A 359 0.37 -0.90 18.82
N PHE A 360 0.50 -2.22 18.95
CA PHE A 360 -0.22 -3.20 18.13
C PHE A 360 -1.72 -3.15 18.40
N LEU A 361 -2.14 -3.12 19.67
CA LEU A 361 -3.55 -3.01 20.06
C LEU A 361 -4.17 -1.70 19.60
N THR A 362 -3.46 -0.57 19.81
CA THR A 362 -3.95 0.75 19.35
C THR A 362 -3.96 0.83 17.82
N GLY A 363 -2.96 0.24 17.15
CA GLY A 363 -2.92 0.11 15.70
C GLY A 363 -4.09 -0.72 15.15
N PHE A 364 -4.50 -1.77 15.86
CA PHE A 364 -5.70 -2.54 15.53
C PHE A 364 -6.96 -1.66 15.61
N LEU A 365 -7.15 -0.91 16.69
CA LEU A 365 -8.29 0.01 16.79
C LEU A 365 -8.26 1.06 15.66
N ALA A 366 -7.08 1.57 15.34
CA ALA A 366 -6.92 2.53 14.25
C ALA A 366 -7.28 1.92 12.89
N ILE A 367 -6.76 0.72 12.55
CA ILE A 367 -6.92 0.12 11.23
C ILE A 367 -8.35 -0.38 11.00
N THR A 368 -9.09 -0.70 12.04
CA THR A 368 -10.49 -1.14 11.97
C THR A 368 -11.49 0.02 12.12
N GLY A 369 -11.08 1.24 11.84
CA GLY A 369 -11.97 2.38 11.80
C GLY A 369 -12.55 2.80 13.15
N SER A 370 -11.79 2.71 14.25
CA SER A 370 -12.24 3.24 15.54
C SER A 370 -11.91 4.73 15.67
N PRO A 371 -12.85 5.59 16.20
CA PRO A 371 -12.50 6.94 16.58
C PRO A 371 -11.39 6.95 17.66
N PRO A 372 -10.53 7.96 17.72
CA PRO A 372 -10.43 9.17 16.91
C PRO A 372 -9.41 9.09 15.75
N PHE A 373 -9.11 7.92 15.22
CA PHE A 373 -8.06 7.72 14.21
C PHE A 373 -8.52 8.06 12.79
N GLY A 374 -7.54 8.39 11.92
CA GLY A 374 -7.79 8.79 10.53
C GLY A 374 -8.55 7.76 9.67
N PRO A 375 -8.32 6.43 9.80
CA PRO A 375 -9.12 5.43 9.09
C PRO A 375 -10.62 5.54 9.34
N PHE A 376 -11.06 5.83 10.60
CA PHE A 376 -12.47 6.09 10.91
C PHE A 376 -13.05 7.19 10.03
N VAL A 377 -12.36 8.33 9.94
CA VAL A 377 -12.86 9.50 9.17
C VAL A 377 -12.98 9.16 7.69
N SER A 378 -11.98 8.44 7.14
CA SER A 378 -12.00 8.04 5.73
C SER A 378 -13.07 7.00 5.41
N GLU A 379 -13.23 5.98 6.25
CA GLU A 379 -14.26 4.94 6.10
C GLU A 379 -15.67 5.50 6.29
N PHE A 380 -15.85 6.36 7.29
CA PHE A 380 -17.12 7.07 7.50
C PHE A 380 -17.47 7.98 6.32
N THR A 381 -16.48 8.63 5.70
CA THR A 381 -16.69 9.46 4.51
C THR A 381 -17.19 8.62 3.33
N ILE A 382 -16.62 7.42 3.11
CA ILE A 382 -17.07 6.49 2.07
C ILE A 382 -18.50 5.99 2.36
N ALA A 383 -18.79 5.60 3.62
CA ALA A 383 -20.13 5.18 4.02
C ALA A 383 -21.17 6.29 3.80
N ARG A 384 -20.85 7.51 4.27
CA ARG A 384 -21.70 8.69 4.08
C ARG A 384 -21.98 8.97 2.60
N ALA A 385 -20.96 8.84 1.74
CA ALA A 385 -21.15 9.04 0.31
C ALA A 385 -22.10 8.00 -0.29
N ALA A 386 -21.94 6.71 0.06
CA ALA A 386 -22.82 5.64 -0.42
C ALA A 386 -24.29 5.85 0.04
N PHE A 387 -24.53 6.33 1.26
CA PHE A 387 -25.87 6.67 1.74
C PHE A 387 -26.43 7.89 1.01
N ALA A 388 -25.62 8.93 0.78
CA ALA A 388 -26.06 10.15 0.11
C ALA A 388 -26.45 9.90 -1.37
N ASP A 389 -25.78 8.96 -2.01
CA ASP A 389 -26.09 8.53 -3.40
C ASP A 389 -27.27 7.55 -3.49
N GLY A 390 -27.95 7.24 -2.37
CA GLY A 390 -29.08 6.30 -2.33
C GLY A 390 -28.67 4.82 -2.48
N SER A 391 -27.38 4.51 -2.45
CA SER A 391 -26.84 3.14 -2.60
C SER A 391 -26.90 2.37 -1.27
N PHE A 392 -28.08 2.28 -0.65
CA PHE A 392 -28.28 1.69 0.69
C PHE A 392 -27.79 0.26 0.81
N THR A 393 -27.97 -0.57 -0.22
CA THR A 393 -27.51 -1.97 -0.21
C THR A 393 -25.97 -2.02 -0.15
N ILE A 394 -25.28 -1.20 -0.93
CA ILE A 394 -23.81 -1.13 -0.93
C ILE A 394 -23.33 -0.64 0.43
N ALA A 395 -23.94 0.42 0.97
CA ALA A 395 -23.60 0.97 2.27
C ALA A 395 -23.82 -0.05 3.40
N GLY A 396 -24.95 -0.78 3.39
CA GLY A 396 -25.25 -1.82 4.36
C GLY A 396 -24.26 -3.00 4.30
N LEU A 397 -23.93 -3.49 3.10
CA LEU A 397 -22.91 -4.53 2.90
C LEU A 397 -21.52 -4.06 3.35
N TYR A 398 -21.14 -2.84 3.00
CA TYR A 398 -19.88 -2.23 3.43
C TYR A 398 -19.74 -2.24 4.96
N LEU A 399 -20.73 -1.71 5.69
CA LEU A 399 -20.72 -1.68 7.16
C LEU A 399 -20.73 -3.09 7.78
N ALA A 400 -21.50 -4.01 7.21
CA ALA A 400 -21.53 -5.40 7.69
C ALA A 400 -20.17 -6.09 7.53
N LEU A 401 -19.47 -5.85 6.41
CA LEU A 401 -18.14 -6.41 6.16
C LEU A 401 -17.08 -5.78 7.08
N LEU A 402 -17.12 -4.46 7.31
CA LEU A 402 -16.25 -3.80 8.30
C LEU A 402 -16.45 -4.40 9.69
N MET A 403 -17.69 -4.60 10.12
CA MET A 403 -18.00 -5.24 11.40
C MET A 403 -17.45 -6.68 11.48
N ALA A 404 -17.63 -7.48 10.42
CA ALA A 404 -17.12 -8.86 10.36
C ALA A 404 -15.58 -8.90 10.49
N VAL A 405 -14.88 -7.99 9.81
CA VAL A 405 -13.41 -7.86 9.90
C VAL A 405 -12.98 -7.39 11.29
N PHE A 406 -13.66 -6.39 11.87
CA PHE A 406 -13.40 -5.94 13.24
C PHE A 406 -13.46 -7.10 14.23
N LEU A 407 -14.51 -7.91 14.19
CA LEU A 407 -14.68 -9.07 15.07
C LEU A 407 -13.63 -10.15 14.81
N GLY A 408 -13.37 -10.46 13.54
CA GLY A 408 -12.38 -11.47 13.14
C GLY A 408 -10.96 -11.09 13.55
N MET A 409 -10.54 -9.86 13.24
CA MET A 409 -9.22 -9.35 13.60
C MET A 409 -9.08 -9.14 15.11
N GLY A 410 -10.13 -8.62 15.76
CA GLY A 410 -10.16 -8.37 17.21
C GLY A 410 -9.95 -9.64 18.02
N SER A 411 -10.57 -10.75 17.63
CA SER A 411 -10.39 -12.04 18.29
C SER A 411 -8.92 -12.49 18.30
N THR A 412 -8.21 -12.32 17.20
CA THR A 412 -6.78 -12.65 17.07
C THR A 412 -5.90 -11.67 17.85
N VAL A 413 -6.16 -10.36 17.75
CA VAL A 413 -5.37 -9.33 18.46
C VAL A 413 -5.51 -9.49 19.96
N LEU A 414 -6.71 -9.68 20.48
CA LEU A 414 -6.94 -9.88 21.91
C LEU A 414 -6.28 -11.16 22.43
N ALA A 415 -6.31 -12.25 21.66
CA ALA A 415 -5.61 -13.50 22.00
C ALA A 415 -4.07 -13.29 22.10
N VAL A 416 -3.51 -12.40 21.30
CA VAL A 416 -2.07 -12.08 21.31
C VAL A 416 -1.70 -11.19 22.50
N VAL A 417 -2.48 -10.16 22.79
CA VAL A 417 -2.09 -9.14 23.79
C VAL A 417 -2.45 -9.53 25.21
N GLN A 418 -3.51 -10.33 25.39
CA GLN A 418 -4.04 -10.73 26.70
C GLN A 418 -3.52 -12.10 27.14
N GLY A 419 -3.73 -12.41 28.44
CA GLY A 419 -3.33 -13.67 29.08
C GLY A 419 -1.91 -13.66 29.62
N ASP A 420 -1.45 -14.83 30.07
CA ASP A 420 -0.10 -15.01 30.61
C ASP A 420 0.91 -15.31 29.50
N ALA A 421 2.04 -14.61 29.53
CA ALA A 421 3.11 -14.85 28.59
C ALA A 421 3.79 -16.21 28.88
N PRO A 422 3.89 -17.13 27.91
CA PRO A 422 4.60 -18.40 28.11
C PRO A 422 6.10 -18.16 28.37
N PRO A 423 6.81 -19.12 28.94
CA PRO A 423 8.28 -19.02 29.16
C PRO A 423 9.00 -18.66 27.86
N PRO A 424 10.11 -17.89 27.93
CA PRO A 424 10.87 -17.55 26.72
C PRO A 424 11.41 -18.80 26.03
N THR A 425 11.30 -18.88 24.73
CA THR A 425 11.93 -19.92 23.89
C THR A 425 13.39 -19.55 23.60
N ALA A 426 14.22 -20.52 23.21
CA ALA A 426 15.60 -20.24 22.78
C ALA A 426 15.73 -19.28 21.59
N ALA A 427 14.68 -19.14 20.79
CA ALA A 427 14.61 -18.21 19.67
C ALA A 427 14.15 -16.79 20.07
N ALA A 428 13.71 -16.59 21.32
CA ALA A 428 13.19 -15.31 21.79
C ALA A 428 14.32 -14.28 22.01
N LYS A 429 14.07 -13.04 21.61
CA LYS A 429 14.96 -11.88 21.88
C LYS A 429 14.40 -11.07 23.06
N HIS A 430 15.27 -10.66 23.98
CA HIS A 430 14.81 -10.00 25.21
C HIS A 430 14.53 -8.50 25.08
N ASP A 431 15.22 -7.79 24.22
CA ASP A 431 15.16 -6.32 24.18
C ASP A 431 14.46 -5.79 22.91
N CYS A 432 13.15 -6.08 22.80
CA CYS A 432 12.36 -5.71 21.63
C CYS A 432 11.60 -4.37 21.77
N ASP A 433 11.53 -3.77 22.97
CA ASP A 433 10.87 -2.50 23.26
C ASP A 433 11.84 -1.31 23.41
N ARG A 434 13.05 -1.42 22.85
CA ARG A 434 14.01 -0.30 22.86
C ARG A 434 13.45 0.94 22.15
N PRO A 435 13.77 2.17 22.61
CA PRO A 435 13.29 3.41 21.99
C PRO A 435 13.48 3.44 20.48
N ALA A 436 14.62 2.99 19.95
CA ALA A 436 14.90 2.95 18.52
C ALA A 436 13.98 2.02 17.71
N LEU A 437 13.30 1.07 18.35
CA LEU A 437 12.33 0.17 17.70
C LEU A 437 10.88 0.63 17.89
N VAL A 438 10.58 1.37 18.95
CA VAL A 438 9.19 1.76 19.26
C VAL A 438 8.86 3.20 18.87
N LEU A 439 9.83 4.14 18.93
CA LEU A 439 9.58 5.54 18.58
C LEU A 439 9.12 5.76 17.13
N PRO A 440 9.71 5.11 16.09
CA PRO A 440 9.20 5.26 14.74
C PRO A 440 7.75 4.78 14.57
N ILE A 441 7.38 3.71 15.30
CA ILE A 441 6.01 3.17 15.29
C ILE A 441 5.06 4.15 15.97
N ALA A 442 5.45 4.67 17.15
CA ALA A 442 4.68 5.67 17.89
C ALA A 442 4.49 6.96 17.07
N LEU A 443 5.53 7.42 16.37
CA LEU A 443 5.43 8.56 15.45
C LEU A 443 4.39 8.33 14.36
N SER A 444 4.40 7.16 13.71
CA SER A 444 3.42 6.80 12.70
C SER A 444 1.99 6.79 13.27
N LEU A 445 1.81 6.19 14.45
CA LEU A 445 0.50 6.15 15.13
C LEU A 445 0.01 7.55 15.53
N SER A 446 0.92 8.43 15.99
CA SER A 446 0.59 9.82 16.32
C SER A 446 0.15 10.61 15.10
N LEU A 447 0.75 10.37 13.92
CA LEU A 447 0.30 10.96 12.66
C LEU A 447 -1.10 10.48 12.28
N VAL A 448 -1.38 9.17 12.42
CA VAL A 448 -2.72 8.60 12.16
C VAL A 448 -3.77 9.18 13.12
N LEU A 449 -3.43 9.39 14.39
CA LEU A 449 -4.29 10.04 15.37
C LEU A 449 -4.53 11.52 14.99
N LEU A 450 -3.46 12.24 14.66
CA LEU A 450 -3.57 13.64 14.25
C LEU A 450 -4.50 13.80 13.05
N LEU A 451 -4.32 12.96 12.01
CA LEU A 451 -5.16 12.98 10.81
C LEU A 451 -6.62 12.64 11.08
N GLY A 452 -6.93 11.92 12.16
CA GLY A 452 -8.30 11.64 12.56
C GLY A 452 -8.99 12.80 13.29
N VAL A 453 -8.20 13.63 13.98
CA VAL A 453 -8.71 14.79 14.73
C VAL A 453 -8.65 16.06 13.91
N PHE A 454 -7.60 16.22 13.12
CA PHE A 454 -7.34 17.44 12.36
C PHE A 454 -6.73 17.10 10.99
N LEU A 455 -7.43 17.50 9.92
CA LEU A 455 -6.91 17.41 8.56
C LEU A 455 -6.35 18.78 8.14
N PRO A 456 -5.01 18.93 8.00
CA PRO A 456 -4.40 20.20 7.60
C PRO A 456 -4.92 20.70 6.24
N ALA A 457 -5.19 21.99 6.12
CA ALA A 457 -5.75 22.58 4.91
C ALA A 457 -4.95 22.25 3.63
N PRO A 458 -3.60 22.33 3.59
CA PRO A 458 -2.85 21.98 2.37
C PRO A 458 -3.00 20.50 1.97
N LEU A 459 -3.13 19.60 2.94
CA LEU A 459 -3.37 18.18 2.66
C LEU A 459 -4.79 17.93 2.17
N ARG A 460 -5.78 18.61 2.76
CA ARG A 460 -7.16 18.56 2.31
C ARG A 460 -7.29 19.04 0.87
N GLU A 461 -6.70 20.17 0.53
CA GLU A 461 -6.67 20.71 -0.83
C GLU A 461 -6.03 19.73 -1.82
N LEU A 462 -4.91 19.10 -1.45
CA LEU A 462 -4.27 18.08 -2.27
C LEU A 462 -5.18 16.89 -2.53
N LEU A 463 -5.90 16.41 -1.50
CA LEU A 463 -6.87 15.31 -1.63
C LEU A 463 -8.05 15.69 -2.53
N GLU A 464 -8.59 16.91 -2.39
CA GLU A 464 -9.66 17.44 -3.23
C GLU A 464 -9.20 17.58 -4.69
N GLN A 465 -8.00 18.11 -4.92
CA GLN A 465 -7.41 18.21 -6.27
C GLN A 465 -7.17 16.83 -6.90
N ALA A 466 -6.66 15.86 -6.12
CA ALA A 466 -6.45 14.50 -6.61
C ALA A 466 -7.77 13.80 -6.94
N ALA A 467 -8.80 13.98 -6.11
CA ALA A 467 -10.14 13.44 -6.37
C ALA A 467 -10.78 14.07 -7.63
N ALA A 468 -10.65 15.38 -7.80
CA ALA A 468 -11.15 16.09 -9.00
C ALA A 468 -10.38 15.66 -10.26
N HIS A 469 -9.05 15.43 -10.15
CA HIS A 469 -8.22 14.98 -11.28
C HIS A 469 -8.67 13.59 -11.79
N VAL A 470 -9.03 12.67 -10.90
CA VAL A 470 -9.49 11.32 -11.25
C VAL A 470 -10.97 11.31 -11.65
N GLY A 471 -11.80 12.06 -10.92
CA GLY A 471 -13.26 12.07 -11.13
C GLY A 471 -13.73 12.78 -12.40
N GLY A 472 -12.85 13.54 -13.07
CA GLY A 472 -13.22 14.46 -14.15
C GLY A 472 -13.84 15.75 -13.58
N ARG A 473 -13.66 16.88 -14.26
CA ARG A 473 -14.41 18.11 -13.94
C ARG A 473 -15.88 17.87 -14.33
N ARG A 474 -16.78 17.94 -13.36
CA ARG A 474 -18.22 18.08 -13.64
C ARG A 474 -18.50 19.47 -14.17
#